data_023a9446a49f7fb1ba6259a6156c664b
#
_entry.id   023a9446a49f7fb1ba6259a6156c664b
#
_cell.length_a   1.000
_cell.length_b   1.000
_cell.length_c   1.000
_cell.angle_alpha   90.00
_cell.angle_beta   90.00
_cell.angle_gamma   90.00
#
_symmetry.space_group_name_H-M   'P 1'
#
loop_
_entity.id
_entity.type
_entity.pdbx_description
1 polymer ?
#
loop_
_entity_poly.entity_id
_entity_poly.type
_entity_poly.pdbx_seq_one_letter_code
_entity_poly.pdbx_strand_id
1 'polypeptide(L)'
;MSEINVPVPRSRARWLEEVRIICSSYKEDYSDVYHSRAVPIRPERIVHELSEAMPGNAIVVVDTGHSGMWMGGMFEMRRKSQTYIRSSGHLGWAFPAAIGAKCGAPERPVVCFTGDLGFWYHMAELETAVRCKVKTITVINNNNSGNQALRTTKKLYDDELTARVDEMFPRSKDNFAKIAEDMGAIGIRAVSYTHLRAHETLPY
;
A
#
# COMPACT_ATOMS: atom_id res chain seq x y z
N MET A 1 21.50 -23.90 10.89
CA MET A 1 21.02 -24.56 9.67
C MET A 1 22.03 -24.23 8.57
N SER A 2 22.78 -25.23 8.08
CA SER A 2 23.74 -25.05 7.00
C SER A 2 23.02 -24.67 5.71
N GLU A 3 23.40 -23.56 5.08
CA GLU A 3 22.91 -23.21 3.75
C GLU A 3 23.28 -24.33 2.79
N ILE A 4 22.29 -25.02 2.25
CA ILE A 4 22.49 -26.01 1.20
C ILE A 4 22.83 -25.24 -0.06
N ASN A 5 24.10 -25.21 -0.43
CA ASN A 5 24.57 -24.57 -1.65
C ASN A 5 24.26 -25.49 -2.85
N VAL A 6 23.07 -25.38 -3.39
CA VAL A 6 22.67 -26.14 -4.61
C VAL A 6 23.18 -25.38 -5.83
N PRO A 7 23.98 -26.00 -6.70
CA PRO A 7 24.41 -25.37 -7.95
C PRO A 7 23.23 -24.92 -8.79
N VAL A 8 23.21 -23.67 -9.20
CA VAL A 8 22.14 -23.16 -10.09
C VAL A 8 22.35 -23.68 -11.51
N PRO A 9 21.39 -24.45 -12.09
CA PRO A 9 21.51 -24.89 -13.47
C PRO A 9 21.70 -23.73 -14.44
N ARG A 10 22.45 -23.92 -15.54
CA ARG A 10 22.72 -22.86 -16.53
C ARG A 10 21.42 -22.23 -17.09
N SER A 11 20.36 -23.01 -17.29
CA SER A 11 19.05 -22.55 -17.72
C SER A 11 18.44 -21.56 -16.70
N ARG A 12 18.59 -21.85 -15.41
CA ARG A 12 18.09 -20.99 -14.33
C ARG A 12 18.93 -19.70 -14.20
N ALA A 13 20.24 -19.79 -14.41
CA ALA A 13 21.09 -18.62 -14.39
C ALA A 13 20.73 -17.63 -15.50
N ARG A 14 20.47 -18.13 -16.72
CA ARG A 14 20.01 -17.32 -17.85
C ARG A 14 18.66 -16.66 -17.55
N TRP A 15 17.71 -17.41 -17.05
CA TRP A 15 16.38 -16.90 -16.68
C TRP A 15 16.46 -15.81 -15.60
N LEU A 16 17.31 -16.00 -14.57
CA LEU A 16 17.52 -14.98 -13.53
C LEU A 16 18.11 -13.70 -14.11
N GLU A 17 19.00 -13.80 -15.10
CA GLU A 17 19.59 -12.62 -15.76
C GLU A 17 18.52 -11.89 -16.60
N GLU A 18 17.71 -12.60 -17.35
CA GLU A 18 16.58 -12.02 -18.09
C GLU A 18 15.60 -11.29 -17.14
N VAL A 19 15.26 -11.89 -16.00
CA VAL A 19 14.43 -11.24 -14.97
C VAL A 19 15.08 -9.98 -14.42
N ARG A 20 16.39 -10.00 -14.15
CA ARG A 20 17.11 -8.81 -13.66
C ARG A 20 17.08 -7.67 -14.66
N ILE A 21 17.30 -7.96 -15.95
CA ILE A 21 17.25 -6.97 -17.02
C ILE A 21 15.87 -6.33 -17.10
N ILE A 22 14.80 -7.14 -17.10
CA ILE A 22 13.43 -6.64 -17.14
C ILE A 22 13.12 -5.78 -15.90
N CYS A 23 13.50 -6.21 -14.71
CA CYS A 23 13.28 -5.44 -13.49
C CYS A 23 14.05 -4.13 -13.49
N SER A 24 15.29 -4.09 -14.03
CA SER A 24 16.09 -2.87 -14.12
C SER A 24 15.49 -1.89 -15.10
N SER A 25 15.10 -2.35 -16.30
CA SER A 25 14.43 -1.52 -17.30
C SER A 25 13.11 -0.94 -16.76
N TYR A 26 12.30 -1.77 -16.07
CA TYR A 26 11.09 -1.30 -15.44
C TYR A 26 11.34 -0.17 -14.42
N LYS A 27 12.40 -0.27 -13.61
CA LYS A 27 12.76 0.78 -12.65
C LYS A 27 13.20 2.09 -13.34
N GLU A 28 13.93 1.98 -14.42
CA GLU A 28 14.36 3.12 -15.23
C GLU A 28 13.16 3.83 -15.85
N ASP A 29 12.22 3.09 -16.44
CA ASP A 29 10.99 3.61 -17.05
C ASP A 29 10.11 4.37 -16.06
N TYR A 30 10.12 3.99 -14.77
CA TYR A 30 9.32 4.62 -13.72
C TYR A 30 10.11 5.58 -12.82
N SER A 31 11.39 5.83 -13.09
CA SER A 31 12.27 6.68 -12.27
C SER A 31 11.67 8.06 -11.99
N ASP A 32 11.14 8.72 -13.01
CA ASP A 32 10.57 10.07 -12.89
C ASP A 32 9.37 10.12 -11.93
N VAL A 33 8.52 9.09 -11.96
CA VAL A 33 7.33 9.05 -11.08
C VAL A 33 7.69 8.65 -9.66
N TYR A 34 8.73 7.86 -9.45
CA TYR A 34 9.27 7.55 -8.12
C TYR A 34 9.81 8.79 -7.40
N HIS A 35 10.33 9.76 -8.16
CA HIS A 35 10.88 11.00 -7.62
C HIS A 35 9.97 12.23 -7.83
N SER A 36 8.72 12.02 -8.23
CA SER A 36 7.76 13.08 -8.48
C SER A 36 7.55 13.97 -7.27
N ARG A 37 7.45 15.28 -7.50
CA ARG A 37 7.09 16.31 -6.51
C ARG A 37 5.67 16.84 -6.69
N ALA A 38 4.85 16.11 -7.45
CA ALA A 38 3.46 16.51 -7.70
C ALA A 38 2.65 16.62 -6.40
N VAL A 39 1.67 17.54 -6.42
CA VAL A 39 0.68 17.72 -5.36
C VAL A 39 -0.70 17.60 -6.00
N PRO A 40 -1.54 16.66 -5.57
CA PRO A 40 -1.31 15.68 -4.51
C PRO A 40 -0.20 14.68 -4.85
N ILE A 41 0.36 14.04 -3.83
CA ILE A 41 1.44 13.07 -3.96
C ILE A 41 1.01 11.87 -4.81
N ARG A 42 1.89 11.43 -5.71
CA ARG A 42 1.62 10.27 -6.58
C ARG A 42 1.74 8.94 -5.81
N PRO A 43 0.87 7.96 -6.09
CA PRO A 43 0.95 6.63 -5.48
C PRO A 43 2.31 5.96 -5.67
N GLU A 44 2.91 6.09 -6.85
CA GLU A 44 4.23 5.54 -7.17
C GLU A 44 5.31 6.08 -6.23
N ARG A 45 5.23 7.40 -5.92
CA ARG A 45 6.14 8.02 -4.96
C ARG A 45 5.92 7.48 -3.54
N ILE A 46 4.67 7.29 -3.10
CA ILE A 46 4.35 6.74 -1.79
C ILE A 46 4.95 5.33 -1.65
N VAL A 47 4.76 4.48 -2.66
CA VAL A 47 5.25 3.09 -2.66
C VAL A 47 6.78 3.05 -2.64
N HIS A 48 7.44 3.93 -3.39
CA HIS A 48 8.89 4.06 -3.37
C HIS A 48 9.41 4.43 -1.97
N GLU A 49 8.86 5.48 -1.36
CA GLU A 49 9.26 5.91 -0.01
C GLU A 49 8.99 4.82 1.04
N LEU A 50 7.88 4.09 0.92
CA LEU A 50 7.62 2.93 1.79
C LEU A 50 8.68 1.84 1.63
N SER A 51 9.15 1.56 0.40
CA SER A 51 10.20 0.58 0.15
C SER A 51 11.52 0.99 0.82
N GLU A 52 11.83 2.31 0.81
CA GLU A 52 13.03 2.85 1.45
C GLU A 52 12.95 2.82 2.98
N ALA A 53 11.80 3.23 3.54
CA ALA A 53 11.61 3.39 4.97
C ALA A 53 11.30 2.07 5.70
N MET A 54 10.96 1.00 4.97
CA MET A 54 10.46 -0.24 5.58
C MET A 54 11.51 -0.96 6.42
N PRO A 55 11.24 -1.23 7.71
CA PRO A 55 12.15 -2.01 8.55
C PRO A 55 12.44 -3.40 7.98
N GLY A 56 13.66 -3.89 8.24
CA GLY A 56 14.15 -5.14 7.66
C GLY A 56 13.37 -6.40 8.05
N ASN A 57 12.56 -6.35 9.11
CA ASN A 57 11.71 -7.46 9.59
C ASN A 57 10.22 -7.13 9.52
N ALA A 58 9.82 -6.07 8.82
CA ALA A 58 8.42 -5.66 8.76
C ALA A 58 7.52 -6.68 8.08
N ILE A 59 6.25 -6.67 8.47
CA ILE A 59 5.16 -7.34 7.77
C ILE A 59 4.36 -6.27 7.02
N VAL A 60 4.26 -6.42 5.71
CA VAL A 60 3.49 -5.54 4.84
C VAL A 60 2.21 -6.24 4.44
N VAL A 61 1.08 -5.66 4.78
CA VAL A 61 -0.26 -6.19 4.45
C VAL A 61 -0.92 -5.26 3.46
N VAL A 62 -1.31 -5.77 2.30
CA VAL A 62 -1.74 -4.96 1.17
C VAL A 62 -3.15 -5.32 0.74
N ASP A 63 -3.96 -4.29 0.55
CA ASP A 63 -5.31 -4.43 0.03
C ASP A 63 -5.33 -4.67 -1.48
N THR A 64 -6.51 -4.95 -2.00
CA THR A 64 -6.75 -5.14 -3.44
C THR A 64 -7.00 -3.81 -4.17
N GLY A 65 -7.43 -3.88 -5.40
CA GLY A 65 -7.66 -2.72 -6.26
C GLY A 65 -6.36 -2.08 -6.74
N HIS A 66 -6.40 -0.79 -7.03
CA HIS A 66 -5.22 -0.04 -7.47
C HIS A 66 -4.10 -0.05 -6.42
N SER A 67 -4.42 -0.02 -5.13
CA SER A 67 -3.43 -0.14 -4.05
C SER A 67 -2.60 -1.43 -4.19
N GLY A 68 -3.28 -2.55 -4.45
CA GLY A 68 -2.62 -3.82 -4.70
C GLY A 68 -1.81 -3.87 -5.99
N MET A 69 -2.22 -3.11 -7.02
CA MET A 69 -1.46 -3.02 -8.28
C MET A 69 -0.17 -2.23 -8.09
N TRP A 70 -0.20 -1.06 -7.46
CA TRP A 70 1.00 -0.27 -7.19
C TRP A 70 1.96 -1.01 -6.28
N MET A 71 1.48 -1.56 -5.17
CA MET A 71 2.33 -2.32 -4.27
C MET A 71 2.89 -3.59 -4.92
N GLY A 72 2.10 -4.32 -5.71
CA GLY A 72 2.57 -5.52 -6.40
C GLY A 72 3.57 -5.24 -7.52
N GLY A 73 3.48 -4.08 -8.18
CA GLY A 73 4.36 -3.71 -9.29
C GLY A 73 5.62 -2.94 -8.87
N MET A 74 5.57 -2.20 -7.75
CA MET A 74 6.59 -1.18 -7.46
C MET A 74 7.21 -1.31 -6.06
N PHE A 75 6.58 -2.03 -5.13
CA PHE A 75 7.13 -2.21 -3.78
C PHE A 75 8.29 -3.19 -3.79
N GLU A 76 9.41 -2.80 -3.18
CA GLU A 76 10.60 -3.62 -3.11
C GLU A 76 10.77 -4.29 -1.74
N MET A 77 10.76 -5.61 -1.75
CA MET A 77 11.16 -6.43 -0.61
C MET A 77 12.69 -6.48 -0.55
N ARG A 78 13.30 -5.73 0.35
CA ARG A 78 14.76 -5.55 0.41
C ARG A 78 15.49 -6.49 1.34
N ARG A 79 14.77 -7.19 2.23
CA ARG A 79 15.32 -8.13 3.20
C ARG A 79 14.54 -9.42 3.22
N LYS A 80 15.22 -10.55 3.34
CA LYS A 80 14.62 -11.89 3.41
C LYS A 80 13.68 -12.06 4.62
N SER A 81 13.87 -11.28 5.68
CA SER A 81 13.05 -11.29 6.90
C SER A 81 11.75 -10.49 6.78
N GLN A 82 11.60 -9.66 5.77
CA GLN A 82 10.34 -8.99 5.48
C GLN A 82 9.30 -10.01 5.01
N THR A 83 8.03 -9.74 5.29
CA THR A 83 6.90 -10.57 4.85
C THR A 83 5.90 -9.69 4.11
N TYR A 84 5.44 -10.15 2.95
CA TYR A 84 4.41 -9.48 2.16
C TYR A 84 3.15 -10.35 2.13
N ILE A 85 2.04 -9.81 2.57
CA ILE A 85 0.76 -10.52 2.65
C ILE A 85 -0.29 -9.72 1.85
N ARG A 86 -0.99 -10.42 0.98
CA ARG A 86 -2.06 -9.83 0.17
C ARG A 86 -3.23 -10.80 0.03
N SER A 87 -4.45 -10.26 0.10
CA SER A 87 -5.64 -11.03 -0.25
C SER A 87 -5.75 -11.23 -1.75
N SER A 88 -6.49 -12.26 -2.15
CA SER A 88 -6.70 -12.62 -3.55
C SER A 88 -7.79 -11.78 -4.26
N GLY A 89 -8.04 -10.55 -3.84
CA GLY A 89 -9.04 -9.66 -4.46
C GLY A 89 -10.19 -9.24 -3.52
N HIS A 90 -10.11 -9.56 -2.23
CA HIS A 90 -11.11 -9.16 -1.23
C HIS A 90 -10.82 -7.74 -0.74
N LEU A 91 -11.63 -6.78 -1.18
CA LEU A 91 -11.49 -5.37 -0.82
C LEU A 91 -11.80 -5.14 0.66
N GLY A 92 -10.94 -4.39 1.34
CA GLY A 92 -11.06 -4.08 2.77
C GLY A 92 -10.42 -5.09 3.70
N TRP A 93 -9.95 -6.23 3.20
CA TRP A 93 -9.35 -7.28 3.99
C TRP A 93 -8.06 -6.87 4.72
N ALA A 94 -7.29 -5.94 4.14
CA ALA A 94 -5.93 -5.66 4.60
C ALA A 94 -5.87 -5.07 6.00
N PHE A 95 -6.79 -4.17 6.36
CA PHE A 95 -6.73 -3.52 7.67
C PHE A 95 -6.97 -4.50 8.84
N PRO A 96 -8.05 -5.30 8.88
CA PRO A 96 -8.21 -6.32 9.93
C PRO A 96 -7.11 -7.38 9.88
N ALA A 97 -6.62 -7.74 8.69
CA ALA A 97 -5.51 -8.68 8.56
C ALA A 97 -4.19 -8.12 9.14
N ALA A 98 -3.94 -6.82 9.03
CA ALA A 98 -2.79 -6.18 9.66
C ALA A 98 -2.87 -6.22 11.19
N ILE A 99 -4.06 -6.01 11.76
CA ILE A 99 -4.31 -6.20 13.20
C ILE A 99 -4.00 -7.65 13.60
N GLY A 100 -4.52 -8.63 12.86
CA GLY A 100 -4.24 -10.05 13.08
C GLY A 100 -2.76 -10.40 12.94
N ALA A 101 -2.07 -9.86 11.94
CA ALA A 101 -0.63 -10.05 11.75
C ALA A 101 0.19 -9.50 12.93
N LYS A 102 -0.23 -8.35 13.47
CA LYS A 102 0.41 -7.76 14.67
C LYS A 102 0.17 -8.59 15.93
N CYS A 103 -1.01 -9.18 16.08
CA CYS A 103 -1.30 -10.10 17.17
C CYS A 103 -0.45 -11.38 17.06
N GLY A 104 -0.26 -11.92 15.85
CA GLY A 104 0.55 -13.11 15.60
C GLY A 104 2.07 -12.90 15.68
N ALA A 105 2.52 -11.65 15.51
CA ALA A 105 3.93 -11.27 15.53
C ALA A 105 4.13 -9.91 16.23
N PRO A 106 3.92 -9.85 17.55
CA PRO A 106 3.86 -8.58 18.30
C PRO A 106 5.15 -7.77 18.26
N GLU A 107 6.31 -8.42 18.08
CA GLU A 107 7.62 -7.77 18.02
C GLU A 107 7.94 -7.16 16.66
N ARG A 108 7.17 -7.50 15.62
CA ARG A 108 7.45 -7.04 14.26
C ARG A 108 6.66 -5.78 13.95
N PRO A 109 7.25 -4.79 13.26
CA PRO A 109 6.47 -3.70 12.67
C PRO A 109 5.47 -4.27 11.64
N VAL A 110 4.23 -3.79 11.68
CA VAL A 110 3.19 -4.16 10.70
C VAL A 110 2.70 -2.91 10.01
N VAL A 111 2.79 -2.89 8.69
CA VAL A 111 2.35 -1.80 7.83
C VAL A 111 1.24 -2.29 6.91
N CYS A 112 0.08 -1.65 7.02
CA CYS A 112 -1.05 -1.85 6.11
C CYS A 112 -1.03 -0.81 5.00
N PHE A 113 -1.18 -1.21 3.75
CA PHE A 113 -1.40 -0.30 2.63
C PHE A 113 -2.75 -0.59 1.99
N THR A 114 -3.65 0.38 2.02
CA THR A 114 -5.03 0.25 1.53
C THR A 114 -5.47 1.50 0.78
N GLY A 115 -6.54 1.41 0.00
CA GLY A 115 -7.24 2.56 -0.54
C GLY A 115 -8.31 3.08 0.43
N ASP A 116 -8.86 4.25 0.12
CA ASP A 116 -9.95 4.87 0.87
C ASP A 116 -11.17 3.94 0.98
N LEU A 117 -11.66 3.44 -0.15
CA LEU A 117 -12.82 2.54 -0.17
C LEU A 117 -12.54 1.23 0.58
N GLY A 118 -11.33 0.66 0.43
CA GLY A 118 -10.93 -0.54 1.18
C GLY A 118 -10.94 -0.31 2.69
N PHE A 119 -10.43 0.83 3.14
CA PHE A 119 -10.43 1.18 4.55
C PHE A 119 -11.85 1.38 5.10
N TRP A 120 -12.75 2.00 4.33
CA TRP A 120 -14.15 2.19 4.73
C TRP A 120 -14.86 0.88 5.07
N TYR A 121 -14.59 -0.22 4.36
CA TYR A 121 -15.26 -1.51 4.63
C TYR A 121 -15.07 -2.03 6.05
N HIS A 122 -13.91 -1.73 6.68
CA HIS A 122 -13.57 -2.25 8.00
C HIS A 122 -12.98 -1.16 8.92
N MET A 123 -13.30 0.10 8.69
CA MET A 123 -12.81 1.22 9.49
C MET A 123 -13.19 1.07 10.98
N ALA A 124 -14.30 0.43 11.30
CA ALA A 124 -14.72 0.17 12.67
C ALA A 124 -13.68 -0.63 13.47
N GLU A 125 -12.85 -1.45 12.81
CA GLU A 125 -11.78 -2.20 13.46
C GLU A 125 -10.66 -1.30 14.01
N LEU A 126 -10.68 0.00 13.69
CA LEU A 126 -9.79 0.97 14.34
C LEU A 126 -10.08 1.08 15.84
N GLU A 127 -11.36 1.00 16.23
CA GLU A 127 -11.76 0.89 17.64
C GLU A 127 -11.14 -0.34 18.30
N THR A 128 -11.22 -1.49 17.63
CA THR A 128 -10.63 -2.73 18.11
C THR A 128 -9.12 -2.59 18.31
N ALA A 129 -8.42 -2.01 17.33
CA ALA A 129 -6.99 -1.79 17.42
C ALA A 129 -6.60 -0.86 18.59
N VAL A 130 -7.35 0.23 18.79
CA VAL A 130 -7.11 1.20 19.88
C VAL A 130 -7.40 0.56 21.23
N ARG A 131 -8.58 -0.03 21.41
CA ARG A 131 -8.99 -0.68 22.67
C ARG A 131 -8.05 -1.81 23.09
N CYS A 132 -7.63 -2.64 22.11
CA CYS A 132 -6.72 -3.77 22.35
C CYS A 132 -5.24 -3.37 22.32
N LYS A 133 -4.92 -2.09 22.10
CA LYS A 133 -3.55 -1.56 22.00
C LYS A 133 -2.69 -2.27 20.95
N VAL A 134 -3.30 -2.68 19.83
CA VAL A 134 -2.62 -3.33 18.71
C VAL A 134 -2.04 -2.26 17.79
N LYS A 135 -0.72 -2.07 17.84
CA LYS A 135 -0.01 -0.99 17.11
C LYS A 135 0.30 -1.43 15.68
N THR A 136 -0.37 -0.83 14.70
CA THR A 136 -0.09 -0.97 13.27
C THR A 136 0.06 0.41 12.63
N ILE A 137 0.78 0.49 11.53
CA ILE A 137 0.84 1.69 10.68
C ILE A 137 -0.06 1.44 9.49
N THR A 138 -1.07 2.27 9.28
CA THR A 138 -1.97 2.14 8.13
C THR A 138 -1.81 3.33 7.20
N VAL A 139 -1.36 3.06 5.99
CA VAL A 139 -1.24 4.04 4.91
C VAL A 139 -2.48 3.94 4.03
N ILE A 140 -3.30 4.98 4.05
CA ILE A 140 -4.51 5.08 3.24
C ILE A 140 -4.20 5.94 2.02
N ASN A 141 -4.09 5.30 0.86
CA ASN A 141 -3.94 5.98 -0.42
C ASN A 141 -5.31 6.50 -0.86
N ASN A 142 -5.64 7.72 -0.40
CA ASN A 142 -6.95 8.32 -0.56
C ASN A 142 -7.03 9.12 -1.87
N ASN A 143 -7.76 8.60 -2.85
CA ASN A 143 -8.10 9.30 -4.09
C ASN A 143 -9.57 9.77 -4.12
N ASN A 144 -10.30 9.60 -3.03
CA ASN A 144 -11.72 9.92 -2.88
C ASN A 144 -12.62 9.25 -3.94
N SER A 145 -12.31 8.03 -4.36
CA SER A 145 -13.05 7.38 -5.45
C SER A 145 -12.84 5.87 -5.52
N GLY A 146 -13.90 5.13 -5.83
CA GLY A 146 -13.84 3.72 -6.25
C GLY A 146 -13.22 3.53 -7.65
N ASN A 147 -12.04 4.06 -7.88
CA ASN A 147 -11.45 4.38 -9.18
C ASN A 147 -11.23 3.16 -10.10
N GLN A 148 -11.04 1.96 -9.55
CA GLN A 148 -10.91 0.75 -10.37
C GLN A 148 -12.23 0.40 -11.07
N ALA A 149 -13.35 0.50 -10.37
CA ALA A 149 -14.67 0.29 -10.93
C ALA A 149 -15.03 1.39 -11.95
N LEU A 150 -14.69 2.65 -11.65
CA LEU A 150 -14.87 3.77 -12.58
C LEU A 150 -14.14 3.54 -13.91
N ARG A 151 -12.90 3.04 -13.88
CA ARG A 151 -12.14 2.73 -15.11
C ARG A 151 -12.82 1.65 -15.96
N THR A 152 -13.38 0.63 -15.33
CA THR A 152 -14.13 -0.42 -16.02
C THR A 152 -15.42 0.13 -16.62
N THR A 153 -16.14 0.96 -15.86
CA THR A 153 -17.36 1.62 -16.31
C THR A 153 -17.09 2.51 -17.54
N LYS A 154 -16.05 3.33 -17.52
CA LYS A 154 -15.62 4.13 -18.67
C LYS A 154 -15.44 3.30 -19.93
N LYS A 155 -14.74 2.16 -19.82
CA LYS A 155 -14.54 1.27 -20.96
C LYS A 155 -15.82 0.65 -21.53
N LEU A 156 -16.83 0.43 -20.66
CA LEU A 156 -18.12 -0.13 -21.09
C LEU A 156 -19.01 0.89 -21.81
N TYR A 157 -18.75 2.19 -21.61
CA TYR A 157 -19.54 3.30 -22.18
C TYR A 157 -18.69 4.18 -23.11
N ASP A 158 -17.71 3.60 -23.81
CA ASP A 158 -16.86 4.27 -24.81
C ASP A 158 -16.24 5.58 -24.32
N ASP A 159 -15.84 5.62 -23.04
CA ASP A 159 -15.33 6.78 -22.31
C ASP A 159 -16.33 7.94 -22.10
N GLU A 160 -17.58 7.81 -22.53
CA GLU A 160 -18.65 8.76 -22.24
C GLU A 160 -19.19 8.55 -20.82
N LEU A 161 -18.81 9.44 -19.90
CA LEU A 161 -19.35 9.43 -18.55
C LEU A 161 -20.68 10.19 -18.53
N THR A 162 -21.77 9.48 -18.29
CA THR A 162 -23.07 10.10 -18.04
C THR A 162 -23.13 10.67 -16.62
N ALA A 163 -24.07 11.60 -16.35
CA ALA A 163 -24.30 12.12 -15.00
C ALA A 163 -24.53 11.03 -13.94
N ARG A 164 -25.06 9.86 -14.33
CA ARG A 164 -25.20 8.69 -13.45
C ARG A 164 -23.88 8.12 -12.93
N VAL A 165 -22.78 8.31 -13.62
CA VAL A 165 -21.47 7.83 -13.15
C VAL A 165 -21.03 8.59 -11.91
N ASP A 166 -21.29 9.90 -11.84
CA ASP A 166 -20.99 10.70 -10.66
C ASP A 166 -21.86 10.29 -9.45
N GLU A 167 -23.08 9.81 -9.70
CA GLU A 167 -23.94 9.23 -8.64
C GLU A 167 -23.44 7.86 -8.15
N MET A 168 -22.92 7.03 -9.06
CA MET A 168 -22.41 5.69 -8.73
C MET A 168 -21.06 5.71 -8.03
N PHE A 169 -20.25 6.73 -8.26
CA PHE A 169 -18.90 6.86 -7.72
C PHE A 169 -18.73 8.21 -6.99
N PRO A 170 -19.52 8.46 -5.94
CA PRO A 170 -19.45 9.71 -5.22
C PRO A 170 -18.05 9.90 -4.63
N ARG A 171 -17.55 11.12 -4.74
CA ARG A 171 -16.26 11.52 -4.17
C ARG A 171 -16.52 12.06 -2.78
N SER A 172 -16.27 11.25 -1.75
CA SER A 172 -16.24 11.78 -0.40
C SER A 172 -14.90 12.48 -0.15
N LYS A 173 -14.93 13.60 0.58
CA LYS A 173 -13.72 14.33 0.99
C LYS A 173 -13.36 13.98 2.42
N ASP A 174 -13.28 12.70 2.73
CA ASP A 174 -13.09 12.23 4.08
C ASP A 174 -11.68 12.53 4.60
N ASN A 175 -11.62 13.00 5.84
CA ASN A 175 -10.36 13.20 6.53
C ASN A 175 -10.11 12.02 7.47
N PHE A 176 -9.52 10.95 6.93
CA PHE A 176 -9.20 9.74 7.69
C PHE A 176 -8.25 9.99 8.87
N ALA A 177 -7.37 10.98 8.78
CA ALA A 177 -6.51 11.34 9.90
C ALA A 177 -7.32 11.85 11.08
N LYS A 178 -8.30 12.76 10.83
CA LYS A 178 -9.17 13.25 11.88
C LYS A 178 -10.10 12.16 12.43
N ILE A 179 -10.61 11.29 11.59
CA ILE A 179 -11.41 10.12 12.04
C ILE A 179 -10.56 9.25 12.97
N ALA A 180 -9.29 9.00 12.62
CA ALA A 180 -8.38 8.22 13.44
C ALA A 180 -8.14 8.89 14.82
N GLU A 181 -7.94 10.20 14.85
CA GLU A 181 -7.79 10.99 16.10
C GLU A 181 -9.05 10.93 16.96
N ASP A 182 -10.22 11.13 16.37
CA ASP A 182 -11.52 11.07 17.06
C ASP A 182 -11.80 9.65 17.64
N MET A 183 -11.20 8.61 17.06
CA MET A 183 -11.26 7.23 17.56
C MET A 183 -10.10 6.86 18.52
N GLY A 184 -9.22 7.81 18.85
CA GLY A 184 -8.13 7.62 19.82
C GLY A 184 -6.83 7.07 19.23
N ALA A 185 -6.69 7.03 17.91
CA ALA A 185 -5.44 6.69 17.22
C ALA A 185 -4.65 7.97 16.85
N ILE A 186 -3.45 7.79 16.30
CA ILE A 186 -2.66 8.91 15.75
C ILE A 186 -3.04 9.09 14.28
N GLY A 187 -3.53 10.27 13.92
CA GLY A 187 -3.90 10.64 12.57
C GLY A 187 -2.85 11.55 11.93
N ILE A 188 -2.35 11.20 10.74
CA ILE A 188 -1.40 12.00 9.99
C ILE A 188 -1.93 12.20 8.57
N ARG A 189 -2.03 13.45 8.12
CA ARG A 189 -2.43 13.77 6.75
C ARG A 189 -1.26 14.33 5.95
N ALA A 190 -0.82 13.57 4.94
CA ALA A 190 0.20 13.99 4.01
C ALA A 190 -0.42 14.20 2.60
N VAL A 191 -0.26 15.40 2.04
CA VAL A 191 -0.74 15.75 0.68
C VAL A 191 0.41 16.04 -0.29
N SER A 192 1.62 16.17 0.22
CA SER A 192 2.85 16.38 -0.54
C SER A 192 3.98 15.55 0.05
N TYR A 193 5.03 15.39 -0.73
CA TYR A 193 6.26 14.72 -0.28
C TYR A 193 6.88 15.38 0.95
N THR A 194 6.86 16.70 1.02
CA THR A 194 7.38 17.44 2.19
C THR A 194 6.62 17.08 3.47
N HIS A 195 5.30 16.94 3.38
CA HIS A 195 4.49 16.51 4.52
C HIS A 195 4.81 15.05 4.91
N LEU A 196 5.01 14.17 3.94
CA LEU A 196 5.36 12.77 4.21
C LEU A 196 6.67 12.69 4.99
N ARG A 197 7.72 13.39 4.55
CA ARG A 197 9.02 13.42 5.24
C ARG A 197 9.00 14.10 6.61
N ALA A 198 8.17 15.10 6.82
CA ALA A 198 8.11 15.80 8.10
C ALA A 198 7.70 14.85 9.26
N HIS A 199 7.08 13.72 8.96
CA HIS A 199 6.63 12.73 9.94
C HIS A 199 7.57 11.53 10.11
N GLU A 200 8.68 11.45 9.34
CA GLU A 200 9.70 10.39 9.49
C GLU A 200 10.46 10.47 10.84
N THR A 201 10.39 11.62 11.51
CA THR A 201 11.11 11.89 12.76
C THR A 201 10.28 11.70 14.04
N LEU A 202 9.03 11.26 13.93
CA LEU A 202 8.21 10.99 15.11
C LEU A 202 8.72 9.72 15.81
N PRO A 203 9.04 9.78 17.12
CA PRO A 203 9.44 8.59 17.86
C PRO A 203 8.27 7.60 17.97
N TYR A 204 8.53 6.35 17.69
CA TYR A 204 7.60 5.22 17.82
C TYR A 204 7.33 4.87 19.29
#